data_b358552830e89eb8d25567f7f92b240d
#
_entry.id   b358552830e89eb8d25567f7f92b240d
#
_cell.length_a   1.000
_cell.length_b   1.000
_cell.length_c   1.000
_cell.angle_alpha   90.00
_cell.angle_beta   90.00
_cell.angle_gamma   90.00
#
_symmetry.space_group_name_H-M   'P 1'
#
loop_
_entity.id
_entity.type
_entity.pdbx_description
1 polymer ?
#
loop_
_entity_poly.entity_id
_entity_poly.type
_entity_poly.pdbx_seq_one_letter_code
_entity_poly.pdbx_strand_id
1 'polypeptide(L)'
;LANTFSEELNMNIEGIDLLGMYSCIKEIYFLYPNLIVDKLKDNKKNNKIEENLLNDSITILYSNKIYEIKNNSILIALEHSSFFYEINEYNLHDYINIIEKISKYATKLNHNIYIKYHPRENNEYLNEFILNNDNMFLLDKNIPMEAFFKDKNIILISLRSTSIITFCKILGPKNA
;
A
#
# COMPACT_ATOMS: atom_id res chain seq x y z
N LEU A 1 -11.88 11.94 -10.98
CA LEU A 1 -12.09 10.58 -11.51
C LEU A 1 -13.57 10.34 -11.84
N ALA A 2 -14.52 10.56 -10.91
CA ALA A 2 -15.94 10.33 -11.17
C ALA A 2 -16.45 11.18 -12.35
N ASN A 3 -16.14 12.46 -12.38
CA ASN A 3 -16.55 13.36 -13.47
C ASN A 3 -15.95 12.96 -14.83
N THR A 4 -14.68 12.56 -14.86
CA THR A 4 -14.02 12.08 -16.08
C THR A 4 -14.71 10.82 -16.61
N PHE A 5 -15.06 9.88 -15.74
CA PHE A 5 -15.79 8.67 -16.13
C PHE A 5 -17.20 8.98 -16.62
N SER A 6 -17.89 9.99 -16.04
CA SER A 6 -19.23 10.35 -16.48
C SER A 6 -19.24 10.95 -17.88
N GLU A 7 -18.25 11.76 -18.19
CA GLU A 7 -18.08 12.37 -19.52
C GLU A 7 -17.78 11.30 -20.59
N GLU A 8 -16.83 10.40 -20.31
CA GLU A 8 -16.44 9.35 -21.25
C GLU A 8 -17.55 8.33 -21.51
N LEU A 9 -18.35 8.01 -20.50
CA LEU A 9 -19.41 6.99 -20.59
C LEU A 9 -20.80 7.60 -20.83
N ASN A 10 -20.91 8.92 -20.93
CA ASN A 10 -22.17 9.65 -21.03
C ASN A 10 -23.19 9.20 -19.95
N MET A 11 -22.71 9.03 -18.72
CA MET A 11 -23.50 8.54 -17.58
C MET A 11 -23.64 9.63 -16.52
N ASN A 12 -24.83 9.72 -15.95
CA ASN A 12 -25.02 10.50 -14.73
C ASN A 12 -24.56 9.69 -13.52
N ILE A 13 -23.49 10.13 -12.85
CA ILE A 13 -22.87 9.49 -11.69
C ILE A 13 -22.98 10.35 -10.42
N GLU A 14 -23.97 11.22 -10.35
CA GLU A 14 -24.23 11.98 -9.14
C GLU A 14 -24.46 11.07 -7.93
N GLY A 15 -23.78 11.36 -6.82
CA GLY A 15 -23.92 10.65 -5.56
C GLY A 15 -23.27 9.27 -5.51
N ILE A 16 -22.41 8.89 -6.49
CA ILE A 16 -21.67 7.63 -6.45
C ILE A 16 -20.30 7.86 -5.79
N ASP A 17 -20.18 7.39 -4.56
CA ASP A 17 -18.96 7.52 -3.77
C ASP A 17 -17.92 6.40 -4.05
N LEU A 18 -18.35 5.28 -4.63
CA LEU A 18 -17.51 4.09 -4.80
C LEU A 18 -17.51 3.60 -6.25
N LEU A 19 -16.32 3.37 -6.82
CA LEU A 19 -16.14 2.93 -8.21
C LEU A 19 -16.96 1.69 -8.59
N GLY A 20 -17.13 0.75 -7.66
CA GLY A 20 -17.89 -0.47 -7.90
C GLY A 20 -19.39 -0.28 -8.04
N MET A 21 -19.95 0.90 -7.76
CA MET A 21 -21.40 1.15 -7.75
C MET A 21 -21.99 1.52 -9.11
N TYR A 22 -21.16 1.78 -10.13
CA TYR A 22 -21.66 2.12 -11.46
C TYR A 22 -22.54 1.02 -12.04
N SER A 23 -23.66 1.40 -12.67
CA SER A 23 -24.65 0.45 -13.21
C SER A 23 -24.09 -0.42 -14.36
N CYS A 24 -23.09 0.07 -15.07
CA CYS A 24 -22.40 -0.68 -16.13
C CYS A 24 -21.55 -1.83 -15.59
N ILE A 25 -21.13 -1.77 -14.32
CA ILE A 25 -20.35 -2.84 -13.70
C ILE A 25 -21.29 -3.97 -13.28
N LYS A 26 -21.13 -5.15 -13.86
CA LYS A 26 -21.95 -6.33 -13.60
C LYS A 26 -21.32 -7.27 -12.58
N GLU A 27 -20.00 -7.39 -12.61
CA GLU A 27 -19.25 -8.27 -11.73
C GLU A 27 -18.11 -7.48 -11.06
N ILE A 28 -17.85 -7.80 -9.81
CA ILE A 28 -16.74 -7.22 -9.06
C ILE A 28 -15.92 -8.37 -8.47
N TYR A 29 -14.61 -8.23 -8.53
CA TYR A 29 -13.66 -9.21 -8.02
C TYR A 29 -12.92 -8.64 -6.83
N PHE A 30 -12.90 -9.36 -5.70
CA PHE A 30 -12.30 -8.93 -4.45
C PHE A 30 -11.36 -10.00 -3.90
N LEU A 31 -10.27 -9.56 -3.33
CA LEU A 31 -9.40 -10.43 -2.52
C LEU A 31 -10.10 -10.83 -1.22
N TYR A 32 -10.82 -9.88 -0.61
CA TYR A 32 -11.46 -10.05 0.70
C TYR A 32 -12.94 -9.65 0.64
N PRO A 33 -13.82 -10.52 0.11
CA PRO A 33 -15.25 -10.19 -0.06
C PRO A 33 -15.98 -9.87 1.25
N ASN A 34 -15.50 -10.39 2.38
CA ASN A 34 -16.06 -10.14 3.70
C ASN A 34 -15.77 -8.74 4.25
N LEU A 35 -14.82 -8.01 3.66
CA LEU A 35 -14.49 -6.63 4.04
C LEU A 35 -15.22 -5.57 3.20
N ILE A 36 -16.08 -6.00 2.29
CA ILE A 36 -16.79 -5.11 1.38
C ILE A 36 -17.95 -4.45 2.12
N VAL A 37 -18.12 -3.16 1.87
CA VAL A 37 -19.31 -2.42 2.35
C VAL A 37 -20.59 -2.99 1.74
N ASP A 38 -21.66 -3.03 2.51
CA ASP A 38 -22.92 -3.69 2.09
C ASP A 38 -23.52 -3.10 0.80
N LYS A 39 -23.37 -1.80 0.59
CA LYS A 39 -23.80 -1.14 -0.66
C LYS A 39 -23.19 -1.75 -1.94
N LEU A 40 -22.00 -2.34 -1.87
CA LEU A 40 -21.37 -3.01 -3.02
C LEU A 40 -21.82 -4.47 -3.17
N LYS A 41 -22.40 -5.07 -2.13
CA LYS A 41 -22.88 -6.46 -2.18
C LYS A 41 -24.21 -6.58 -2.94
N ASP A 42 -24.99 -5.50 -2.96
CA ASP A 42 -26.30 -5.50 -3.55
C ASP A 42 -26.25 -5.34 -5.07
N ASN A 43 -27.06 -6.12 -5.77
CA ASN A 43 -27.30 -6.03 -7.22
C ASN A 43 -26.10 -6.33 -8.15
N LYS A 44 -24.97 -6.87 -7.64
CA LYS A 44 -23.81 -7.23 -8.44
C LYS A 44 -23.29 -8.61 -8.08
N LYS A 45 -22.74 -9.29 -9.08
CA LYS A 45 -22.04 -10.55 -8.83
C LYS A 45 -20.68 -10.25 -8.19
N ASN A 46 -20.53 -10.68 -6.95
CA ASN A 46 -19.30 -10.54 -6.18
C ASN A 46 -18.50 -11.84 -6.24
N ASN A 47 -17.30 -11.78 -6.77
CA ASN A 47 -16.41 -12.91 -6.92
C ASN A 47 -15.21 -12.76 -6.00
N LYS A 48 -14.74 -13.86 -5.43
CA LYS A 48 -13.48 -13.88 -4.69
C LYS A 48 -12.32 -14.09 -5.67
N ILE A 49 -11.27 -13.32 -5.53
CA ILE A 49 -9.99 -13.59 -6.17
C ILE A 49 -9.24 -14.57 -5.26
N GLU A 50 -8.79 -15.70 -5.83
CA GLU A 50 -7.95 -16.62 -5.09
C GLU A 50 -6.57 -16.02 -4.82
N GLU A 51 -6.10 -16.13 -3.57
CA GLU A 51 -4.83 -15.54 -3.13
C GLU A 51 -3.63 -16.03 -3.95
N ASN A 52 -3.68 -17.26 -4.42
CA ASN A 52 -2.65 -17.84 -5.29
C ASN A 52 -2.48 -17.06 -6.59
N LEU A 53 -3.58 -16.63 -7.22
CA LEU A 53 -3.53 -15.85 -8.46
C LEU A 53 -2.81 -14.52 -8.27
N LEU A 54 -2.99 -13.87 -7.13
CA LEU A 54 -2.26 -12.63 -6.82
C LEU A 54 -0.76 -12.91 -6.67
N ASN A 55 -0.40 -13.92 -5.90
CA ASN A 55 0.99 -14.29 -5.66
C ASN A 55 1.70 -14.70 -6.95
N ASP A 56 1.06 -15.49 -7.78
CA ASP A 56 1.61 -15.92 -9.08
C ASP A 56 1.77 -14.74 -10.04
N SER A 57 0.78 -13.86 -10.10
CA SER A 57 0.83 -12.65 -10.94
C SER A 57 1.95 -11.71 -10.51
N ILE A 58 2.12 -11.47 -9.21
CA ILE A 58 3.21 -10.66 -8.67
C ILE A 58 4.56 -11.30 -9.01
N THR A 59 4.69 -12.60 -8.82
CA THR A 59 5.91 -13.33 -9.12
C THR A 59 6.28 -13.21 -10.60
N ILE A 60 5.32 -13.40 -11.50
CA ILE A 60 5.56 -13.31 -12.95
C ILE A 60 5.94 -11.89 -13.37
N LEU A 61 5.21 -10.88 -12.88
CA LEU A 61 5.39 -9.51 -13.34
C LEU A 61 6.65 -8.83 -12.78
N TYR A 62 7.07 -9.22 -11.58
CA TYR A 62 8.11 -8.50 -10.85
C TYR A 62 9.32 -9.35 -10.48
N SER A 63 9.40 -10.64 -10.88
CA SER A 63 10.50 -11.55 -10.54
C SER A 63 11.90 -10.97 -10.77
N ASN A 64 12.07 -10.20 -11.84
CA ASN A 64 13.34 -9.59 -12.22
C ASN A 64 13.60 -8.21 -11.57
N LYS A 65 12.62 -7.68 -10.80
CA LYS A 65 12.68 -6.34 -10.19
C LYS A 65 12.58 -6.37 -8.67
N ILE A 66 12.32 -7.53 -8.09
CA ILE A 66 12.18 -7.65 -6.63
C ILE A 66 13.56 -7.60 -6.01
N TYR A 67 13.80 -6.57 -5.23
CA TYR A 67 14.97 -6.49 -4.37
C TYR A 67 14.90 -7.57 -3.30
N GLU A 68 16.02 -8.17 -3.01
CA GLU A 68 16.11 -9.14 -1.93
C GLU A 68 16.05 -8.42 -0.58
N ILE A 69 14.82 -8.33 -0.02
CA ILE A 69 14.66 -7.86 1.35
C ILE A 69 15.18 -8.92 2.30
N LYS A 70 16.07 -8.54 3.20
CA LYS A 70 16.59 -9.45 4.22
C LYS A 70 15.51 -9.79 5.25
N ASN A 71 15.57 -11.00 5.79
CA ASN A 71 14.72 -11.36 6.93
C ASN A 71 15.02 -10.47 8.15
N ASN A 72 14.08 -10.38 9.07
CA ASN A 72 14.16 -9.55 10.26
C ASN A 72 14.35 -8.06 9.93
N SER A 73 13.66 -7.58 8.93
CA SER A 73 13.70 -6.20 8.49
C SER A 73 12.40 -5.47 8.79
N ILE A 74 12.48 -4.16 8.78
CA ILE A 74 11.32 -3.28 8.87
C ILE A 74 11.06 -2.71 7.48
N LEU A 75 9.83 -2.83 7.02
CA LEU A 75 9.35 -2.27 5.77
C LEU A 75 8.38 -1.13 6.08
N ILE A 76 8.70 0.07 5.63
CA ILE A 76 7.90 1.27 5.89
C ILE A 76 7.23 1.71 4.58
N ALA A 77 5.90 1.63 4.56
CA ALA A 77 5.09 2.18 3.47
C ALA A 77 4.73 3.63 3.80
N LEU A 78 5.36 4.57 3.09
CA LEU A 78 5.14 5.99 3.30
C LEU A 78 3.81 6.47 2.72
N GLU A 79 3.21 7.43 3.40
CA GLU A 79 2.04 8.14 2.91
C GLU A 79 2.41 9.13 1.80
N HIS A 80 1.43 9.44 0.95
CA HIS A 80 1.55 10.52 -0.02
C HIS A 80 1.56 11.88 0.70
N SER A 81 2.47 12.76 0.33
CA SER A 81 2.65 14.07 0.99
C SER A 81 1.38 14.93 1.02
N SER A 82 0.51 14.84 -0.01
CA SER A 82 -0.76 15.58 -0.04
C SER A 82 -1.66 15.28 1.16
N PHE A 83 -1.56 14.09 1.73
CA PHE A 83 -2.34 13.71 2.92
C PHE A 83 -2.15 14.69 4.08
N PHE A 84 -0.92 15.16 4.28
CA PHE A 84 -0.58 16.07 5.37
C PHE A 84 -1.00 17.52 5.11
N TYR A 85 -1.29 17.86 3.85
CA TYR A 85 -1.84 19.18 3.49
C TYR A 85 -3.37 19.21 3.50
N GLU A 86 -4.00 18.06 3.31
CA GLU A 86 -5.46 17.92 3.29
C GLU A 86 -6.07 17.81 4.69
N ILE A 87 -5.31 17.26 5.64
CA ILE A 87 -5.77 17.01 7.01
C ILE A 87 -4.97 17.88 7.98
N ASN A 88 -5.57 18.95 8.47
CA ASN A 88 -4.93 19.92 9.38
C ASN A 88 -4.43 19.31 10.72
N GLU A 89 -4.86 18.10 11.06
CA GLU A 89 -4.49 17.43 12.31
C GLU A 89 -3.11 16.76 12.24
N TYR A 90 -2.57 16.54 11.04
CA TYR A 90 -1.30 15.86 10.84
C TYR A 90 -0.33 16.72 10.04
N ASN A 91 0.90 16.77 10.52
CA ASN A 91 1.96 17.57 9.96
C ASN A 91 3.04 16.66 9.36
N LEU A 92 3.47 16.95 8.14
CA LEU A 92 4.51 16.17 7.46
C LEU A 92 5.82 16.13 8.27
N HIS A 93 6.20 17.22 8.94
CA HIS A 93 7.40 17.27 9.75
C HIS A 93 7.32 16.31 10.95
N ASP A 94 6.17 16.23 11.62
CA ASP A 94 5.98 15.31 12.74
C ASP A 94 6.00 13.86 12.25
N TYR A 95 5.45 13.59 11.06
CA TYR A 95 5.53 12.28 10.43
C TYR A 95 6.98 11.88 10.14
N ILE A 96 7.77 12.76 9.55
CA ILE A 96 9.20 12.55 9.31
C ILE A 96 9.92 12.24 10.62
N ASN A 97 9.67 13.01 11.67
CA ASN A 97 10.25 12.80 13.00
C ASN A 97 9.91 11.41 13.59
N ILE A 98 8.69 10.92 13.35
CA ILE A 98 8.30 9.56 13.76
C ILE A 98 9.12 8.52 13.00
N ILE A 99 9.22 8.63 11.67
CA ILE A 99 10.00 7.72 10.84
C ILE A 99 11.48 7.71 11.28
N GLU A 100 12.05 8.87 11.57
CA GLU A 100 13.42 8.96 12.08
C GLU A 100 13.60 8.26 13.44
N LYS A 101 12.63 8.41 14.36
CA LYS A 101 12.67 7.71 15.65
C LYS A 101 12.59 6.20 15.48
N ILE A 102 11.69 5.72 14.63
CA ILE A 102 11.57 4.31 14.29
C ILE A 102 12.89 3.80 13.72
N SER A 103 13.48 4.54 12.78
CA SER A 103 14.73 4.17 12.13
C SER A 103 15.90 4.09 13.11
N LYS A 104 16.03 5.07 13.99
CA LYS A 104 17.05 5.05 15.06
C LYS A 104 16.89 3.86 16.02
N TYR A 105 15.65 3.49 16.32
CA TYR A 105 15.36 2.31 17.16
C TYR A 105 15.70 1.01 16.43
N ALA A 106 15.31 0.90 15.18
CA ALA A 106 15.59 -0.27 14.34
C ALA A 106 17.10 -0.50 14.16
N THR A 107 17.88 0.56 13.97
CA THR A 107 19.34 0.52 13.89
C THR A 107 19.97 -0.07 15.17
N LYS A 108 19.46 0.30 16.34
CA LYS A 108 19.93 -0.26 17.63
C LYS A 108 19.68 -1.76 17.75
N LEU A 109 18.67 -2.27 17.04
CA LEU A 109 18.31 -3.69 17.00
C LEU A 109 18.98 -4.42 15.82
N ASN A 110 19.85 -3.78 15.06
CA ASN A 110 20.48 -4.29 13.85
C ASN A 110 19.47 -4.74 12.77
N HIS A 111 18.30 -4.08 12.68
CA HIS A 111 17.37 -4.32 11.60
C HIS A 111 17.68 -3.45 10.38
N ASN A 112 17.56 -4.04 9.19
CA ASN A 112 17.51 -3.27 7.97
C ASN A 112 16.14 -2.62 7.82
N ILE A 113 16.14 -1.42 7.26
CA ILE A 113 14.92 -0.62 7.06
C ILE A 113 14.74 -0.42 5.56
N TYR A 114 13.63 -0.88 5.04
CA TYR A 114 13.25 -0.68 3.64
C TYR A 114 12.11 0.33 3.60
N ILE A 115 12.30 1.38 2.82
CA ILE A 115 11.34 2.48 2.71
C ILE A 115 10.77 2.50 1.31
N LYS A 116 9.46 2.60 1.21
CA LYS A 116 8.76 2.70 -0.05
C LYS A 116 7.80 3.90 -0.05
N TYR A 117 8.03 4.81 -0.98
CA TYR A 117 7.11 5.90 -1.24
C TYR A 117 5.79 5.41 -1.84
N HIS A 118 4.75 6.19 -1.64
CA HIS A 118 3.50 6.01 -2.36
C HIS A 118 3.75 6.10 -3.88
N PRO A 119 3.12 5.26 -4.74
CA PRO A 119 3.40 5.26 -6.19
C PRO A 119 3.25 6.62 -6.88
N ARG A 120 2.34 7.46 -6.40
CA ARG A 120 2.09 8.81 -6.94
C ARG A 120 2.93 9.91 -6.29
N GLU A 121 3.81 9.58 -5.34
CA GLU A 121 4.64 10.56 -4.66
C GLU A 121 5.73 11.12 -5.60
N ASN A 122 5.80 12.43 -5.69
CA ASN A 122 6.83 13.14 -6.46
C ASN A 122 7.81 13.91 -5.56
N ASN A 123 7.46 14.11 -4.29
CA ASN A 123 8.31 14.75 -3.30
C ASN A 123 9.00 13.68 -2.45
N GLU A 124 10.26 13.45 -2.73
CA GLU A 124 11.07 12.45 -2.04
C GLU A 124 11.61 12.98 -0.70
N TYR A 125 10.69 13.35 0.18
CA TYR A 125 10.92 14.12 1.42
C TYR A 125 11.80 13.43 2.49
N LEU A 126 12.17 12.17 2.30
CA LEU A 126 13.08 11.41 3.19
C LEU A 126 14.40 11.00 2.50
N ASN A 127 14.62 11.35 1.24
CA ASN A 127 15.80 10.84 0.51
C ASN A 127 17.12 11.19 1.16
N GLU A 128 17.28 12.44 1.61
CA GLU A 128 18.51 12.86 2.29
C GLU A 128 18.74 12.04 3.59
N PHE A 129 17.69 11.79 4.35
CA PHE A 129 17.77 10.98 5.55
C PHE A 129 18.13 9.51 5.22
N ILE A 130 17.52 8.94 4.17
CA ILE A 130 17.80 7.57 3.74
C ILE A 130 19.28 7.43 3.31
N LEU A 131 19.78 8.35 2.48
CA LEU A 131 21.14 8.33 1.97
C LEU A 131 22.21 8.45 3.06
N ASN A 132 21.87 9.09 4.17
CA ASN A 132 22.80 9.27 5.31
C ASN A 132 22.75 8.11 6.33
N ASN A 133 22.02 7.02 6.03
CA ASN A 133 21.89 5.88 6.94
C ASN A 133 22.15 4.56 6.21
N ASP A 134 23.26 3.91 6.50
CA ASP A 134 23.75 2.69 5.82
C ASP A 134 22.80 1.47 5.89
N ASN A 135 21.90 1.45 6.87
CA ASN A 135 20.94 0.36 7.05
C ASN A 135 19.55 0.67 6.45
N MET A 136 19.43 1.77 5.72
CA MET A 136 18.19 2.19 5.07
C MET A 136 18.28 2.02 3.56
N PHE A 137 17.24 1.47 2.98
CA PHE A 137 17.18 1.13 1.56
C PHE A 137 15.87 1.63 0.96
N LEU A 138 15.97 2.38 -0.14
CA LEU A 138 14.81 2.84 -0.88
C LEU A 138 14.34 1.74 -1.85
N LEU A 139 13.06 1.42 -1.82
CA LEU A 139 12.42 0.50 -2.75
C LEU A 139 11.78 1.27 -3.91
N ASP A 140 11.71 0.62 -5.08
CA ASP A 140 11.01 1.18 -6.23
C ASP A 140 9.53 1.37 -5.90
N LYS A 141 9.08 2.62 -5.96
CA LYS A 141 7.70 3.01 -5.65
C LYS A 141 6.65 2.42 -6.60
N ASN A 142 7.06 2.01 -7.79
CA ASN A 142 6.17 1.45 -8.82
C ASN A 142 5.93 -0.06 -8.65
N ILE A 143 6.73 -0.75 -7.82
CA ILE A 143 6.50 -2.16 -7.50
C ILE A 143 5.43 -2.24 -6.39
N PRO A 144 4.38 -3.06 -6.54
CA PRO A 144 3.41 -3.24 -5.48
C PRO A 144 4.06 -3.69 -4.17
N MET A 145 3.54 -3.20 -3.03
CA MET A 145 4.09 -3.54 -1.72
C MET A 145 4.06 -5.05 -1.46
N GLU A 146 3.04 -5.71 -1.96
CA GLU A 146 2.80 -7.15 -1.85
C GLU A 146 3.95 -7.99 -2.43
N ALA A 147 4.65 -7.47 -3.42
CA ALA A 147 5.82 -8.14 -4.02
C ALA A 147 6.98 -8.32 -3.04
N PHE A 148 7.02 -7.55 -1.96
CA PHE A 148 8.09 -7.56 -0.97
C PHE A 148 7.79 -8.43 0.26
N PHE A 149 6.55 -8.94 0.42
CA PHE A 149 6.15 -9.68 1.62
C PHE A 149 6.43 -11.17 1.56
N LYS A 150 6.46 -11.74 0.36
CA LYS A 150 6.47 -13.20 0.18
C LYS A 150 7.64 -13.85 0.91
N ASP A 151 7.32 -14.85 1.74
CA ASP A 151 8.25 -15.72 2.42
C ASP A 151 9.30 -15.00 3.31
N LYS A 152 8.97 -13.81 3.82
CA LYS A 152 9.87 -12.99 4.63
C LYS A 152 9.35 -12.81 6.04
N ASN A 153 10.24 -12.87 7.00
CA ASN A 153 9.98 -12.46 8.38
C ASN A 153 10.31 -10.96 8.48
N ILE A 154 9.29 -10.12 8.24
CA ILE A 154 9.40 -8.65 8.23
C ILE A 154 8.31 -8.04 9.09
N ILE A 155 8.55 -6.81 9.54
CA ILE A 155 7.58 -5.95 10.20
C ILE A 155 7.15 -4.88 9.19
N LEU A 156 5.85 -4.79 8.90
CA LEU A 156 5.32 -3.70 8.07
C LEU A 156 4.80 -2.56 8.94
N ILE A 157 5.24 -1.35 8.63
CA ILE A 157 4.78 -0.12 9.26
C ILE A 157 4.17 0.78 8.20
N SER A 158 2.96 1.24 8.44
CA SER A 158 2.30 2.25 7.61
C SER A 158 1.22 2.97 8.43
N LEU A 159 0.92 4.20 8.05
CA LEU A 159 -0.13 4.98 8.70
C LEU A 159 -1.52 4.57 8.19
N ARG A 160 -1.71 4.45 6.86
CA ARG A 160 -3.02 4.25 6.23
C ARG A 160 -3.03 3.28 5.03
N SER A 161 -1.92 2.63 4.72
CA SER A 161 -1.87 1.79 3.53
C SER A 161 -2.78 0.57 3.63
N THR A 162 -3.56 0.31 2.59
CA THR A 162 -4.32 -0.94 2.43
C THR A 162 -3.41 -2.17 2.39
N SER A 163 -2.14 -2.00 2.07
CA SER A 163 -1.13 -3.07 2.11
C SER A 163 -1.00 -3.73 3.49
N ILE A 164 -1.34 -3.04 4.59
CA ILE A 164 -1.40 -3.66 5.92
C ILE A 164 -2.41 -4.80 5.96
N ILE A 165 -3.58 -4.62 5.35
CA ILE A 165 -4.63 -5.64 5.32
C ILE A 165 -4.14 -6.88 4.55
N THR A 166 -3.51 -6.64 3.40
CA THR A 166 -2.94 -7.71 2.57
C THR A 166 -1.79 -8.41 3.30
N PHE A 167 -0.93 -7.64 3.97
CA PHE A 167 0.18 -8.16 4.76
C PHE A 167 -0.29 -9.09 5.89
N CYS A 168 -1.28 -8.66 6.69
CA CYS A 168 -1.85 -9.49 7.75
C CYS A 168 -2.45 -10.80 7.24
N LYS A 169 -2.97 -10.81 6.01
CA LYS A 169 -3.54 -12.01 5.39
C LYS A 169 -2.45 -12.96 4.88
N ILE A 170 -1.40 -12.44 4.28
CA ILE A 170 -0.31 -13.25 3.71
C ILE A 170 0.60 -13.83 4.79
N LEU A 171 1.02 -13.02 5.76
CA LEU A 171 1.99 -13.42 6.79
C LEU A 171 1.38 -13.68 8.17
N GLY A 172 0.09 -13.40 8.33
CA GLY A 172 -0.63 -13.51 9.60
C GLY A 172 -0.44 -12.28 10.50
N PRO A 173 -1.37 -12.08 11.47
CA PRO A 173 -1.44 -10.88 12.30
C PRO A 173 -0.29 -10.72 13.31
N LYS A 174 0.58 -11.71 13.46
CA LYS A 174 1.71 -11.65 14.41
C LYS A 174 2.83 -10.72 13.95
N ASN A 175 2.84 -10.33 12.68
CA ASN A 175 3.90 -9.53 12.05
C ASN A 175 3.43 -8.11 11.68
N ALA A 176 2.20 -7.74 12.01
CA ALA A 176 1.63 -6.42 11.75
C ALA A 176 1.44 -5.63 13.04
#